data_a3212fb75e55a0b042ad5e5066d172b5
#
_entry.id   a3212fb75e55a0b042ad5e5066d172b5
#
_cell.length_a   1.000
_cell.length_b   1.000
_cell.length_c   1.000
_cell.angle_alpha   90.00
_cell.angle_beta   90.00
_cell.angle_gamma   90.00
#
_symmetry.space_group_name_H-M   'P 1'
#
loop_
_entity.id
_entity.type
_entity.pdbx_description
1 polymer ?
#
loop_
_entity_poly.entity_id
_entity_poly.type
_entity_poly.pdbx_seq_one_letter_code
_entity_poly.pdbx_strand_id
1 'polypeptide(L)'
;LMRSSAASDVYKRQISSFNKVTTVDIGGFTLDYLLLRGGRPDLSVCDSLERGVITLYNTIISRVNSEYDILLEDADIDSIIKGEKTDYDMQVARMVQDMTKTYVDDLLGTLRERGIDLKTGCVVFIGGGALLLREYLENSDKVGKCVFIEDICANAKGYGLLYQVQKKGR
;
A
#
# COMPACT_ATOMS: atom_id res chain seq x y z
N LEU A 1 -17.66 7.58 18.47
CA LEU A 1 -18.01 6.27 17.83
C LEU A 1 -18.82 6.42 16.51
N MET A 2 -19.47 7.55 16.27
CA MET A 2 -20.30 7.75 15.07
C MET A 2 -19.54 8.23 13.81
N ARG A 3 -18.31 8.74 13.90
CA ARG A 3 -17.58 9.24 12.74
C ARG A 3 -16.91 8.11 11.91
N SER A 4 -16.65 6.96 12.50
CA SER A 4 -16.07 5.80 11.81
C SER A 4 -17.07 5.07 10.90
N SER A 5 -18.38 5.11 11.19
CA SER A 5 -19.39 4.41 10.40
C SER A 5 -19.70 5.12 9.06
N ALA A 6 -19.74 6.46 9.06
CA ALA A 6 -20.08 7.21 7.85
C ALA A 6 -18.99 7.11 6.76
N ALA A 7 -17.69 7.19 7.14
CA ALA A 7 -16.59 7.00 6.23
C ALA A 7 -16.56 5.55 5.68
N SER A 8 -16.75 4.55 6.55
CA SER A 8 -16.84 3.13 6.16
C SER A 8 -17.99 2.87 5.18
N ASP A 9 -19.14 3.54 5.34
CA ASP A 9 -20.29 3.37 4.46
C ASP A 9 -20.11 4.06 3.10
N VAL A 10 -19.39 5.17 3.05
CA VAL A 10 -19.01 5.82 1.79
C VAL A 10 -18.07 4.92 1.00
N TYR A 11 -17.03 4.36 1.62
CA TYR A 11 -16.10 3.43 0.97
C TYR A 11 -16.81 2.15 0.48
N LYS A 12 -17.70 1.58 1.31
CA LYS A 12 -18.49 0.40 0.91
C LYS A 12 -19.34 0.67 -0.34
N ARG A 13 -20.00 1.83 -0.44
CA ARG A 13 -20.78 2.20 -1.61
C ARG A 13 -19.92 2.40 -2.85
N GLN A 14 -18.78 3.04 -2.71
CA GLN A 14 -17.83 3.23 -3.82
C GLN A 14 -17.28 1.91 -4.34
N ILE A 15 -16.83 1.02 -3.42
CA ILE A 15 -16.26 -0.28 -3.76
C ILE A 15 -17.32 -1.23 -4.33
N SER A 16 -18.55 -1.22 -3.80
CA SER A 16 -19.64 -2.11 -4.24
C SER A 16 -20.13 -1.84 -5.67
N SER A 17 -19.81 -0.67 -6.23
CA SER A 17 -20.13 -0.36 -7.64
C SER A 17 -19.21 -1.05 -8.64
N PHE A 18 -18.07 -1.61 -8.19
CA PHE A 18 -17.12 -2.28 -9.05
C PHE A 18 -17.26 -3.80 -8.99
N ASN A 19 -17.33 -4.42 -10.18
CA ASN A 19 -17.37 -5.88 -10.28
C ASN A 19 -16.01 -6.53 -9.96
N LYS A 20 -14.91 -5.77 -10.13
CA LYS A 20 -13.54 -6.18 -9.84
C LYS A 20 -12.93 -5.21 -8.85
N VAL A 21 -12.47 -5.72 -7.69
CA VAL A 21 -11.75 -4.96 -6.68
C VAL A 21 -10.49 -5.71 -6.32
N THR A 22 -9.34 -5.06 -6.41
CA THR A 22 -8.06 -5.62 -5.97
C THR A 22 -7.67 -4.94 -4.67
N THR A 23 -7.53 -5.71 -3.60
CA THR A 23 -6.98 -5.21 -2.34
C THR A 23 -5.49 -5.45 -2.32
N VAL A 24 -4.72 -4.44 -1.99
CA VAL A 24 -3.26 -4.47 -1.86
C VAL A 24 -2.89 -3.89 -0.49
N ASP A 25 -2.37 -4.75 0.38
CA ASP A 25 -1.88 -4.36 1.69
C ASP A 25 -0.36 -4.26 1.65
N ILE A 26 0.17 -3.06 1.86
CA ILE A 26 1.61 -2.82 1.92
C ILE A 26 1.99 -2.61 3.37
N GLY A 27 2.54 -3.65 3.98
CA GLY A 27 3.05 -3.65 5.34
C GLY A 27 4.54 -3.29 5.44
N GLY A 28 5.10 -3.47 6.64
CA GLY A 28 6.54 -3.32 6.88
C GLY A 28 7.35 -4.40 6.17
N PHE A 29 6.94 -5.66 6.28
CA PHE A 29 7.67 -6.83 5.76
C PHE A 29 7.06 -7.41 4.50
N THR A 30 5.73 -7.39 4.38
CA THR A 30 5.00 -8.05 3.29
C THR A 30 4.17 -7.08 2.48
N LEU A 31 3.91 -7.51 1.25
CA LEU A 31 2.86 -7.02 0.39
C LEU A 31 1.89 -8.17 0.17
N ASP A 32 0.65 -7.99 0.62
CA ASP A 32 -0.41 -8.98 0.47
C ASP A 32 -1.43 -8.47 -0.53
N TYR A 33 -1.92 -9.35 -1.40
CA TYR A 33 -2.98 -8.96 -2.34
C TYR A 33 -4.07 -10.00 -2.45
N LEU A 34 -5.29 -9.51 -2.71
CA LEU A 34 -6.49 -10.31 -2.86
C LEU A 34 -7.37 -9.69 -3.95
N LEU A 35 -7.85 -10.52 -4.87
CA LEU A 35 -8.82 -10.12 -5.89
C LEU A 35 -10.23 -10.49 -5.44
N LEU A 36 -11.14 -9.51 -5.52
CA LEU A 36 -12.58 -9.72 -5.35
C LEU A 36 -13.29 -9.58 -6.69
N ARG A 37 -14.18 -10.54 -7.02
CA ARG A 37 -15.06 -10.50 -8.18
C ARG A 37 -16.53 -10.57 -7.74
N GLY A 38 -17.31 -9.55 -8.07
CA GLY A 38 -18.69 -9.47 -7.61
C GLY A 38 -18.83 -9.55 -6.07
N GLY A 39 -17.87 -8.95 -5.35
CA GLY A 39 -17.82 -8.96 -3.89
C GLY A 39 -17.37 -10.29 -3.25
N ARG A 40 -16.96 -11.29 -4.03
CA ARG A 40 -16.46 -12.58 -3.53
C ARG A 40 -14.96 -12.70 -3.75
N PRO A 41 -14.18 -13.19 -2.76
CA PRO A 41 -12.75 -13.40 -2.91
C PRO A 41 -12.46 -14.50 -3.94
N ASP A 42 -11.56 -14.21 -4.86
CA ASP A 42 -10.98 -15.16 -5.79
C ASP A 42 -9.68 -15.69 -5.17
N LEU A 43 -9.79 -16.80 -4.45
CA LEU A 43 -8.68 -17.40 -3.71
C LEU A 43 -7.57 -17.97 -4.62
N SER A 44 -7.83 -18.12 -5.92
CA SER A 44 -6.78 -18.50 -6.87
C SER A 44 -5.84 -17.34 -7.21
N VAL A 45 -6.21 -16.12 -6.82
CA VAL A 45 -5.50 -14.87 -7.12
C VAL A 45 -5.25 -14.10 -5.82
N CYS A 46 -4.70 -14.77 -4.83
CA CYS A 46 -4.22 -14.15 -3.59
C CYS A 46 -2.83 -14.69 -3.26
N ASP A 47 -1.96 -13.82 -2.78
CA ASP A 47 -0.60 -14.20 -2.37
C ASP A 47 -0.03 -13.16 -1.42
N SER A 48 1.07 -13.53 -0.76
CA SER A 48 1.88 -12.69 0.11
C SER A 48 3.32 -12.67 -0.37
N LEU A 49 3.87 -11.49 -0.57
CA LEU A 49 5.23 -11.27 -1.04
C LEU A 49 6.06 -10.64 0.06
N GLU A 50 7.31 -11.07 0.23
CA GLU A 50 8.28 -10.43 1.13
C GLU A 50 8.82 -9.12 0.51
N ARG A 51 7.92 -8.18 0.28
CA ARG A 51 8.18 -6.88 -0.36
C ARG A 51 7.50 -5.73 0.38
N GLY A 52 7.68 -5.68 1.70
CA GLY A 52 7.24 -4.55 2.50
C GLY A 52 8.22 -3.38 2.46
N VAL A 53 7.83 -2.23 3.02
CA VAL A 53 8.62 -0.98 2.99
C VAL A 53 9.98 -1.08 3.67
N ILE A 54 10.20 -2.06 4.53
CA ILE A 54 11.50 -2.29 5.18
C ILE A 54 12.61 -2.58 4.15
N THR A 55 12.27 -3.21 3.04
CA THR A 55 13.22 -3.47 1.95
C THR A 55 13.64 -2.17 1.25
N LEU A 56 12.70 -1.24 1.10
CA LEU A 56 12.97 0.11 0.60
C LEU A 56 13.89 0.86 1.55
N TYR A 57 13.58 0.90 2.85
CA TYR A 57 14.40 1.60 3.85
C TYR A 57 15.83 1.08 3.86
N ASN A 58 16.01 -0.24 3.97
CA ASN A 58 17.35 -0.85 3.98
C ASN A 58 18.15 -0.49 2.72
N THR A 59 17.50 -0.46 1.56
CA THR A 59 18.15 -0.11 0.29
C THR A 59 18.55 1.37 0.26
N ILE A 60 17.66 2.27 0.72
CA ILE A 60 17.93 3.70 0.80
C ILE A 60 19.07 3.98 1.78
N ILE A 61 19.00 3.46 3.02
CA ILE A 61 20.03 3.66 4.05
C ILE A 61 21.38 3.20 3.52
N SER A 62 21.45 2.00 2.96
CA SER A 62 22.71 1.46 2.42
C SER A 62 23.25 2.33 1.28
N ARG A 63 22.40 2.79 0.39
CA ARG A 63 22.82 3.58 -0.78
C ARG A 63 23.29 4.98 -0.38
N VAL A 64 22.53 5.68 0.47
CA VAL A 64 22.87 7.01 0.94
C VAL A 64 24.15 6.97 1.79
N ASN A 65 24.30 5.99 2.66
CA ASN A 65 25.52 5.81 3.43
C ASN A 65 26.73 5.58 2.51
N SER A 66 26.61 4.72 1.51
CA SER A 66 27.71 4.43 0.58
C SER A 66 28.12 5.63 -0.26
N GLU A 67 27.20 6.51 -0.62
CA GLU A 67 27.45 7.59 -1.58
C GLU A 67 27.76 8.94 -0.93
N TYR A 68 27.20 9.17 0.27
CA TYR A 68 27.32 10.44 0.99
C TYR A 68 27.91 10.32 2.39
N ASP A 69 28.18 9.11 2.88
CA ASP A 69 28.62 8.85 4.28
C ASP A 69 27.63 9.40 5.32
N ILE A 70 26.32 9.32 5.00
CA ILE A 70 25.21 9.77 5.85
C ILE A 70 24.41 8.55 6.29
N LEU A 71 24.13 8.47 7.60
CA LEU A 71 23.22 7.48 8.19
C LEU A 71 21.82 8.12 8.33
N LEU A 72 20.87 7.68 7.51
CA LEU A 72 19.46 8.06 7.64
C LEU A 72 18.76 7.15 8.64
N GLU A 73 17.84 7.72 9.42
CA GLU A 73 16.87 6.97 10.20
C GLU A 73 15.57 6.78 9.39
N ASP A 74 14.74 5.81 9.78
CA ASP A 74 13.46 5.55 9.12
C ASP A 74 12.56 6.81 9.08
N ALA A 75 12.59 7.59 10.16
CA ALA A 75 11.83 8.85 10.26
C ALA A 75 12.30 9.92 9.26
N ASP A 76 13.59 9.96 8.94
CA ASP A 76 14.14 10.88 7.94
C ASP A 76 13.65 10.50 6.55
N ILE A 77 13.66 9.20 6.27
CA ILE A 77 13.17 8.65 4.99
C ILE A 77 11.68 8.96 4.83
N ASP A 78 10.88 8.75 5.88
CA ASP A 78 9.45 9.07 5.88
C ASP A 78 9.19 10.53 5.56
N SER A 79 9.93 11.45 6.23
CA SER A 79 9.79 12.89 6.02
C SER A 79 10.14 13.29 4.59
N ILE A 80 11.21 12.70 4.03
CA ILE A 80 11.62 12.97 2.65
C ILE A 80 10.59 12.44 1.65
N ILE A 81 10.06 11.22 1.87
CA ILE A 81 9.05 10.61 1.00
C ILE A 81 7.76 11.45 1.00
N LYS A 82 7.37 11.99 2.15
CA LYS A 82 6.21 12.88 2.30
C LYS A 82 6.44 14.30 1.78
N GLY A 83 7.65 14.62 1.32
CA GLY A 83 8.00 15.98 0.87
C GLY A 83 8.04 17.00 2.00
N GLU A 84 8.21 16.57 3.24
CA GLU A 84 8.35 17.45 4.40
C GLU A 84 9.72 18.14 4.39
N LYS A 85 9.82 19.26 5.12
CA LYS A 85 11.09 19.97 5.24
C LYS A 85 12.12 19.10 5.96
N THR A 86 13.29 18.94 5.38
CA THR A 86 14.41 18.17 5.91
C THR A 86 15.67 19.03 5.96
N ASP A 87 16.59 18.68 6.85
CA ASP A 87 17.91 19.32 6.97
C ASP A 87 18.97 18.70 6.03
N TYR A 88 18.58 17.64 5.30
CA TYR A 88 19.47 16.97 4.35
C TYR A 88 19.61 17.75 3.04
N ASP A 89 20.76 17.58 2.39
CA ASP A 89 21.04 18.18 1.09
C ASP A 89 19.99 17.71 0.05
N MET A 90 19.68 18.61 -0.87
CA MET A 90 18.71 18.33 -1.96
C MET A 90 19.09 17.11 -2.80
N GLN A 91 20.38 16.77 -2.92
CA GLN A 91 20.84 15.59 -3.64
C GLN A 91 20.44 14.30 -2.92
N VAL A 92 20.57 14.27 -1.58
CA VAL A 92 20.14 13.13 -0.75
C VAL A 92 18.61 12.97 -0.83
N ALA A 93 17.88 14.07 -0.66
CA ALA A 93 16.41 14.03 -0.74
C ALA A 93 15.94 13.53 -2.10
N ARG A 94 16.53 14.00 -3.19
CA ARG A 94 16.21 13.55 -4.56
C ARG A 94 16.53 12.07 -4.76
N MET A 95 17.67 11.59 -4.25
CA MET A 95 18.01 10.18 -4.31
C MET A 95 16.97 9.30 -3.62
N VAL A 96 16.54 9.66 -2.41
CA VAL A 96 15.49 8.94 -1.66
C VAL A 96 14.18 8.90 -2.47
N GLN A 97 13.78 10.03 -3.06
CA GLN A 97 12.56 10.11 -3.88
C GLN A 97 12.65 9.25 -5.14
N ASP A 98 13.77 9.27 -5.85
CA ASP A 98 13.99 8.47 -7.06
C ASP A 98 14.00 6.97 -6.76
N MET A 99 14.64 6.57 -5.65
CA MET A 99 14.64 5.18 -5.19
C MET A 99 13.23 4.73 -4.77
N THR A 100 12.47 5.60 -4.11
CA THR A 100 11.08 5.32 -3.74
C THR A 100 10.20 5.12 -4.97
N LYS A 101 10.36 5.97 -5.98
CA LYS A 101 9.64 5.83 -7.25
C LYS A 101 9.98 4.50 -7.94
N THR A 102 11.27 4.17 -8.01
CA THR A 102 11.72 2.89 -8.59
C THR A 102 11.13 1.70 -7.84
N TYR A 103 11.14 1.74 -6.51
CA TYR A 103 10.55 0.68 -5.68
C TYR A 103 9.05 0.50 -5.96
N VAL A 104 8.28 1.59 -6.04
CA VAL A 104 6.85 1.52 -6.36
C VAL A 104 6.63 0.98 -7.77
N ASP A 105 7.41 1.41 -8.73
CA ASP A 105 7.32 0.93 -10.12
C ASP A 105 7.61 -0.58 -10.22
N ASP A 106 8.61 -1.08 -9.49
CA ASP A 106 8.97 -2.50 -9.43
C ASP A 106 7.90 -3.32 -8.70
N LEU A 107 7.34 -2.77 -7.63
CA LEU A 107 6.27 -3.40 -6.86
C LEU A 107 5.02 -3.60 -7.72
N LEU A 108 4.58 -2.55 -8.41
CA LEU A 108 3.43 -2.60 -9.31
C LEU A 108 3.72 -3.47 -10.54
N GLY A 109 4.95 -3.47 -11.04
CA GLY A 109 5.43 -4.37 -12.10
C GLY A 109 5.31 -5.84 -11.69
N THR A 110 5.76 -6.17 -10.48
CA THR A 110 5.66 -7.53 -9.91
C THR A 110 4.22 -8.01 -9.81
N LEU A 111 3.30 -7.15 -9.36
CA LEU A 111 1.86 -7.50 -9.33
C LEU A 111 1.33 -7.78 -10.73
N ARG A 112 1.72 -6.99 -11.72
CA ARG A 112 1.32 -7.18 -13.13
C ARG A 112 1.85 -8.48 -13.71
N GLU A 113 3.11 -8.85 -13.45
CA GLU A 113 3.72 -10.12 -13.86
C GLU A 113 2.97 -11.32 -13.28
N ARG A 114 2.37 -11.18 -12.10
CA ARG A 114 1.50 -12.18 -11.47
C ARG A 114 0.06 -12.17 -11.99
N GLY A 115 -0.21 -11.41 -13.04
CA GLY A 115 -1.54 -11.31 -13.66
C GLY A 115 -2.51 -10.38 -12.94
N ILE A 116 -2.02 -9.57 -12.00
CA ILE A 116 -2.86 -8.58 -11.29
C ILE A 116 -2.92 -7.30 -12.12
N ASP A 117 -4.06 -7.06 -12.73
CA ASP A 117 -4.33 -5.81 -13.45
C ASP A 117 -4.92 -4.78 -12.48
N LEU A 118 -4.15 -3.72 -12.23
CA LEU A 118 -4.52 -2.61 -11.35
C LEU A 118 -5.16 -1.43 -12.10
N LYS A 119 -5.23 -1.48 -13.44
CA LYS A 119 -5.85 -0.42 -14.25
C LYS A 119 -7.37 -0.55 -14.35
N THR A 120 -7.88 -1.77 -14.32
CA THR A 120 -9.31 -2.03 -14.45
C THR A 120 -9.94 -2.37 -13.12
N GLY A 121 -11.14 -1.84 -12.88
CA GLY A 121 -11.84 -1.98 -11.60
C GLY A 121 -11.40 -0.92 -10.58
N CYS A 122 -11.38 -1.30 -9.33
CA CYS A 122 -10.94 -0.45 -8.22
C CYS A 122 -9.82 -1.14 -7.44
N VAL A 123 -8.78 -0.39 -7.09
CA VAL A 123 -7.72 -0.85 -6.21
C VAL A 123 -7.93 -0.27 -4.82
N VAL A 124 -7.90 -1.12 -3.80
CA VAL A 124 -7.99 -0.71 -2.40
C VAL A 124 -6.61 -0.91 -1.76
N PHE A 125 -5.94 0.18 -1.47
CA PHE A 125 -4.67 0.17 -0.77
C PHE A 125 -4.88 0.24 0.74
N ILE A 126 -4.19 -0.62 1.48
CA ILE A 126 -4.25 -0.77 2.93
C ILE A 126 -2.83 -0.81 3.47
N GLY A 127 -2.67 -0.54 4.76
CA GLY A 127 -1.40 -0.66 5.48
C GLY A 127 -0.59 0.63 5.53
N GLY A 128 0.33 0.68 6.49
CA GLY A 128 1.16 1.87 6.74
C GLY A 128 2.07 2.20 5.56
N GLY A 129 2.60 1.19 4.89
CA GLY A 129 3.42 1.36 3.70
C GLY A 129 2.63 1.94 2.52
N ALA A 130 1.36 1.53 2.36
CA ALA A 130 0.50 2.09 1.32
C ALA A 130 0.21 3.58 1.57
N LEU A 131 0.00 3.97 2.82
CA LEU A 131 -0.21 5.37 3.20
C LEU A 131 1.04 6.22 3.00
N LEU A 132 2.21 5.69 3.35
CA LEU A 132 3.50 6.34 3.11
C LEU A 132 3.75 6.57 1.62
N LEU A 133 3.46 5.58 0.79
CA LEU A 133 3.72 5.59 -0.65
C LEU A 133 2.56 6.15 -1.47
N ARG A 134 1.54 6.72 -0.81
CA ARG A 134 0.28 7.13 -1.45
C ARG A 134 0.48 7.99 -2.69
N GLU A 135 1.29 9.03 -2.59
CA GLU A 135 1.51 9.97 -3.70
C GLU A 135 2.11 9.26 -4.93
N TYR A 136 3.05 8.35 -4.73
CA TYR A 136 3.66 7.57 -5.80
C TYR A 136 2.69 6.56 -6.43
N LEU A 137 1.83 5.95 -5.61
CA LEU A 137 0.82 4.99 -6.07
C LEU A 137 -0.31 5.68 -6.85
N GLU A 138 -0.80 6.83 -6.36
CA GLU A 138 -1.85 7.62 -7.02
C GLU A 138 -1.39 8.21 -8.37
N ASN A 139 -0.12 8.61 -8.45
CA ASN A 139 0.46 9.21 -9.66
C ASN A 139 1.02 8.17 -10.65
N SER A 140 0.98 6.87 -10.33
CA SER A 140 1.46 5.83 -11.23
C SER A 140 0.48 5.58 -12.37
N ASP A 141 0.98 5.54 -13.59
CA ASP A 141 0.21 5.18 -14.78
C ASP A 141 -0.21 3.69 -14.81
N LYS A 142 0.34 2.87 -13.91
CA LYS A 142 0.00 1.45 -13.74
C LYS A 142 -1.25 1.22 -12.88
N VAL A 143 -1.72 2.24 -12.16
CA VAL A 143 -2.89 2.20 -11.28
C VAL A 143 -4.03 2.99 -11.90
N GLY A 144 -5.24 2.42 -11.88
CA GLY A 144 -6.46 3.09 -12.30
C GLY A 144 -7.15 3.79 -11.12
N LYS A 145 -8.44 3.52 -10.94
CA LYS A 145 -9.15 4.04 -9.77
C LYS A 145 -8.65 3.36 -8.50
N CYS A 146 -8.25 4.15 -7.52
CA CYS A 146 -7.78 3.62 -6.24
C CYS A 146 -8.44 4.34 -5.05
N VAL A 147 -8.43 3.65 -3.92
CA VAL A 147 -8.92 4.12 -2.62
C VAL A 147 -7.90 3.70 -1.56
N PHE A 148 -7.60 4.57 -0.63
CA PHE A 148 -6.71 4.27 0.51
C PHE A 148 -7.53 4.15 1.79
N ILE A 149 -7.31 3.08 2.53
CA ILE A 149 -7.92 2.88 3.85
C ILE A 149 -6.92 3.33 4.91
N GLU A 150 -7.24 4.42 5.59
CA GLU A 150 -6.39 5.06 6.61
C GLU A 150 -6.50 4.37 7.99
N ASP A 151 -7.41 3.41 8.14
CA ASP A 151 -7.60 2.69 9.40
C ASP A 151 -6.53 1.61 9.56
N ILE A 152 -5.55 1.87 10.41
CA ILE A 152 -4.46 0.92 10.74
C ILE A 152 -5.01 -0.42 11.25
N CYS A 153 -6.22 -0.42 11.84
CA CYS A 153 -6.88 -1.62 12.32
C CYS A 153 -7.81 -2.28 11.28
N ALA A 154 -7.78 -1.85 10.02
CA ALA A 154 -8.70 -2.36 8.99
C ALA A 154 -8.64 -3.89 8.87
N ASN A 155 -7.44 -4.48 8.89
CA ASN A 155 -7.24 -5.93 8.83
C ASN A 155 -7.80 -6.63 10.06
N ALA A 156 -7.51 -6.13 11.27
CA ALA A 156 -8.03 -6.69 12.53
C ALA A 156 -9.55 -6.62 12.58
N LYS A 157 -10.16 -5.53 12.11
CA LYS A 157 -11.62 -5.40 12.00
C LYS A 157 -12.20 -6.36 10.97
N GLY A 158 -11.53 -6.54 9.83
CA GLY A 158 -11.90 -7.52 8.80
C GLY A 158 -11.93 -8.94 9.35
N TYR A 159 -10.89 -9.37 10.05
CA TYR A 159 -10.84 -10.68 10.71
C TYR A 159 -11.92 -10.84 11.78
N GLY A 160 -12.19 -9.81 12.57
CA GLY A 160 -13.26 -9.80 13.58
C GLY A 160 -14.64 -10.00 12.94
N LEU A 161 -14.91 -9.38 11.80
CA LEU A 161 -16.16 -9.54 11.06
C LEU A 161 -16.30 -10.96 10.49
N LEU A 162 -15.24 -11.52 9.92
CA LEU A 162 -15.23 -12.92 9.43
C LEU A 162 -15.53 -13.91 10.55
N TYR A 163 -14.91 -13.73 11.72
CA TYR A 163 -15.19 -14.58 12.89
C TYR A 163 -16.66 -14.51 13.33
N GLN A 164 -17.26 -13.32 13.34
CA GLN A 164 -18.68 -13.15 13.69
C GLN A 164 -19.63 -13.81 12.70
N VAL A 165 -19.31 -13.75 11.39
CA VAL A 165 -20.10 -14.41 10.34
C VAL A 165 -20.03 -15.91 10.47
N GLN A 166 -18.85 -16.49 10.73
CA GLN A 166 -18.70 -17.92 10.94
C GLN A 166 -19.43 -18.43 12.20
N LYS A 167 -19.52 -17.62 13.24
CA LYS A 167 -20.27 -17.96 14.48
C LYS A 167 -21.79 -17.93 14.30
N LYS A 168 -22.30 -17.08 13.41
CA LYS A 168 -23.74 -16.96 13.11
C LYS A 168 -24.25 -18.00 12.12
N GLY A 169 -23.35 -18.67 11.42
CA GLY A 169 -23.67 -19.72 10.44
C GLY A 169 -23.62 -21.16 11.01
N ARG A 170 -23.41 -21.30 12.32
CA ARG A 170 -23.57 -22.53 13.09
C ARG A 170 -24.78 -22.42 14.02
#